data_3533456849585f61ba82f41220572516
#
_entry.id   3533456849585f61ba82f41220572516
#
_cell.length_a   1.000
_cell.length_b   1.000
_cell.length_c   1.000
_cell.angle_alpha   90.00
_cell.angle_beta   90.00
_cell.angle_gamma   90.00
#
_symmetry.space_group_name_H-M   'P 1'
#
loop_
_entity.id
_entity.type
_entity.pdbx_description
1 polymer ?
#
loop_
_entity_poly.entity_id
_entity_poly.type
_entity_poly.pdbx_seq_one_letter_code
_entity_poly.pdbx_strand_id
1 'polypeptide(L)'
;VTKWLNLSANVNVTYESRRNLDENNSYTATVFSTLAADPITPVYRDNLVDIPDFLQNRIMGGYEPTNPWSRYTGVIYSNKPNTVGQVDRSALNQWHGIATKSNISGEVKLLPFLTFKSSIALDLVRNQSDSFRPSYYLDGDEYSTYAGASRSVANKDYWVFDNYLTYNQKFDKHAVTAMVGTSAEKERYEEIYAYKEGQVNNNPNQQIINAGTMNPAASGYYA
;
A
#
# COMPACT_ATOMS: atom_id res chain seq x y z
N VAL A 1 -35.17 -24.69 7.01
CA VAL A 1 -34.11 -24.83 8.02
C VAL A 1 -34.44 -26.05 8.84
N THR A 2 -33.60 -27.04 8.84
CA THR A 2 -33.79 -28.29 9.58
C THR A 2 -33.40 -28.08 11.05
N LYS A 3 -34.07 -28.74 11.98
CA LYS A 3 -33.79 -28.61 13.43
C LYS A 3 -32.42 -29.18 13.86
N TRP A 4 -31.79 -29.95 12.97
CA TRP A 4 -30.53 -30.65 13.25
C TRP A 4 -29.32 -30.02 12.57
N LEU A 5 -29.50 -29.07 11.63
CA LEU A 5 -28.42 -28.41 10.89
C LEU A 5 -28.56 -26.89 10.99
N ASN A 6 -27.49 -26.22 11.38
CA ASN A 6 -27.32 -24.77 11.35
C ASN A 6 -26.13 -24.41 10.48
N LEU A 7 -26.33 -23.58 9.46
CA LEU A 7 -25.28 -23.07 8.60
C LEU A 7 -25.17 -21.57 8.79
N SER A 8 -23.96 -21.07 8.93
CA SER A 8 -23.65 -19.65 9.06
C SER A 8 -22.53 -19.29 8.09
N ALA A 9 -22.68 -18.19 7.39
CA ALA A 9 -21.66 -17.62 6.55
C ALA A 9 -21.60 -16.09 6.79
N ASN A 10 -20.40 -15.60 6.97
CA ASN A 10 -20.10 -14.16 7.05
C ASN A 10 -18.95 -13.87 6.08
N VAL A 11 -19.16 -12.89 5.19
CA VAL A 11 -18.15 -12.45 4.23
C VAL A 11 -18.08 -10.93 4.30
N ASN A 12 -16.91 -10.41 4.55
CA ASN A 12 -16.60 -8.99 4.51
C ASN A 12 -15.53 -8.76 3.44
N VAL A 13 -15.82 -7.84 2.51
CA VAL A 13 -14.85 -7.41 1.50
C VAL A 13 -14.66 -5.92 1.64
N THR A 14 -13.42 -5.52 1.86
CA THR A 14 -13.02 -4.11 1.96
C THR A 14 -12.11 -3.78 0.80
N TYR A 15 -12.46 -2.75 0.04
CA TYR A 15 -11.57 -2.12 -0.94
C TYR A 15 -11.11 -0.78 -0.40
N GLU A 16 -9.83 -0.53 -0.48
CA GLU A 16 -9.22 0.73 -0.10
C GLU A 16 -8.32 1.25 -1.23
N SER A 17 -8.42 2.54 -1.53
CA SER A 17 -7.52 3.23 -2.45
C SER A 17 -7.10 4.55 -1.80
N ARG A 18 -5.80 4.81 -1.77
CA ARG A 18 -5.26 6.00 -1.13
C ARG A 18 -4.02 6.51 -1.83
N ARG A 19 -3.76 7.80 -1.66
CA ARG A 19 -2.50 8.46 -1.98
C ARG A 19 -1.88 8.88 -0.66
N ASN A 20 -0.74 8.27 -0.33
CA ASN A 20 -0.07 8.55 0.93
C ASN A 20 0.86 9.74 0.77
N LEU A 21 0.74 10.69 1.69
CA LEU A 21 1.76 11.69 1.96
C LEU A 21 2.73 11.15 3.01
N ASP A 22 3.97 11.57 2.96
CA ASP A 22 4.92 11.30 4.03
C ASP A 22 4.58 12.18 5.24
N GLU A 23 4.09 11.56 6.30
CA GLU A 23 3.62 12.25 7.51
C GLU A 23 4.58 12.08 8.69
N ASN A 24 5.45 11.07 8.67
CA ASN A 24 6.22 10.63 9.84
C ASN A 24 7.71 10.96 9.78
N ASN A 25 8.17 11.70 8.78
CA ASN A 25 9.58 12.09 8.65
C ASN A 25 9.77 13.54 9.07
N SER A 26 10.65 13.80 10.04
CA SER A 26 10.93 15.15 10.55
C SER A 26 11.57 16.10 9.52
N TYR A 27 12.05 15.58 8.39
CA TYR A 27 12.66 16.40 7.33
C TYR A 27 11.75 16.60 6.11
N THR A 28 11.00 15.57 5.72
CA THR A 28 10.21 15.54 4.49
C THR A 28 8.71 15.41 4.72
N ALA A 29 8.27 15.23 5.97
CA ALA A 29 6.85 15.15 6.28
C ALA A 29 6.13 16.44 5.87
N THR A 30 5.08 16.31 5.09
CA THR A 30 4.37 17.43 4.48
C THR A 30 3.86 18.45 5.51
N VAL A 31 3.28 17.97 6.61
CA VAL A 31 2.75 18.83 7.68
C VAL A 31 3.89 19.61 8.35
N PHE A 32 4.98 18.92 8.70
CA PHE A 32 6.13 19.58 9.34
C PHE A 32 6.79 20.60 8.39
N SER A 33 6.99 20.23 7.13
CA SER A 33 7.55 21.13 6.12
C SER A 33 6.68 22.37 5.90
N THR A 34 5.36 22.23 5.94
CA THR A 34 4.43 23.38 5.84
C THR A 34 4.55 24.32 7.03
N LEU A 35 4.65 23.78 8.24
CA LEU A 35 4.79 24.59 9.46
C LEU A 35 6.16 25.29 9.57
N ALA A 36 7.18 24.69 8.96
CA ALA A 36 8.56 25.20 8.98
C ALA A 36 8.93 25.99 7.71
N ALA A 37 8.03 26.10 6.75
CA ALA A 37 8.24 26.90 5.53
C ALA A 37 8.31 28.37 5.88
N ASP A 38 9.21 29.10 5.22
CA ASP A 38 9.24 30.56 5.38
C ASP A 38 8.08 31.20 4.60
N PRO A 39 7.53 32.33 5.15
CA PRO A 39 6.34 32.94 4.56
C PRO A 39 6.64 33.84 3.35
N ILE A 40 7.91 34.05 3.00
CA ILE A 40 8.35 34.97 1.95
C ILE A 40 8.73 34.24 0.67
N THR A 41 9.09 32.97 0.71
CA THR A 41 9.41 32.20 -0.48
C THR A 41 8.13 31.89 -1.29
N PRO A 42 8.04 32.36 -2.56
CA PRO A 42 6.87 32.07 -3.39
C PRO A 42 6.80 30.58 -3.71
N VAL A 43 5.58 30.03 -3.84
CA VAL A 43 5.36 28.62 -4.17
C VAL A 43 5.91 28.27 -5.55
N TYR A 44 5.72 29.16 -6.51
CA TYR A 44 6.16 28.96 -7.89
C TYR A 44 7.25 29.96 -8.25
N ARG A 45 8.21 29.52 -9.07
CA ARG A 45 9.25 30.41 -9.59
C ARG A 45 8.77 31.12 -10.85
N ASP A 46 9.12 32.38 -10.97
CA ASP A 46 8.78 33.20 -12.15
C ASP A 46 9.65 32.86 -13.37
N ASN A 47 10.83 32.26 -13.13
CA ASN A 47 11.81 31.99 -14.17
C ASN A 47 12.43 30.59 -14.02
N LEU A 48 12.40 29.79 -15.09
CA LEU A 48 13.03 28.48 -15.16
C LEU A 48 14.49 28.53 -15.68
N VAL A 49 15.06 29.75 -15.83
CA VAL A 49 16.31 29.97 -16.56
C VAL A 49 17.56 29.50 -15.81
N ASP A 50 17.46 29.24 -14.51
CA ASP A 50 18.62 28.95 -13.66
C ASP A 50 18.93 27.46 -13.47
N ILE A 51 18.46 26.58 -14.36
CA ILE A 51 18.87 25.17 -14.32
C ILE A 51 20.32 25.06 -14.82
N PRO A 52 21.24 24.55 -13.97
CA PRO A 52 22.63 24.37 -14.37
C PRO A 52 22.78 23.54 -15.65
N ASP A 53 23.71 23.92 -16.52
CA ASP A 53 23.92 23.29 -17.83
C ASP A 53 24.13 21.77 -17.76
N PHE A 54 24.77 21.28 -16.69
CA PHE A 54 25.01 19.83 -16.50
C PHE A 54 23.72 19.05 -16.22
N LEU A 55 22.64 19.71 -15.80
CA LEU A 55 21.32 19.09 -15.56
C LEU A 55 20.36 19.29 -16.73
N GLN A 56 20.56 20.32 -17.55
CA GLN A 56 19.65 20.62 -18.68
C GLN A 56 19.50 19.45 -19.65
N ASN A 57 20.59 18.72 -19.92
CA ASN A 57 20.59 17.57 -20.83
C ASN A 57 20.30 16.23 -20.12
N ARG A 58 20.21 16.19 -18.80
CA ARG A 58 20.04 14.96 -18.02
C ARG A 58 18.63 14.83 -17.45
N ILE A 59 17.92 15.92 -17.27
CA ILE A 59 16.52 15.89 -16.89
C ILE A 59 15.76 15.36 -18.11
N MET A 60 15.20 14.17 -17.99
CA MET A 60 14.51 13.50 -19.09
C MET A 60 13.32 14.33 -19.57
N GLY A 61 13.24 14.53 -20.88
CA GLY A 61 12.33 15.48 -21.48
C GLY A 61 13.01 16.80 -21.86
N GLY A 62 14.33 16.89 -21.63
CA GLY A 62 15.11 18.11 -21.86
C GLY A 62 14.72 19.24 -20.91
N TYR A 63 15.35 20.38 -21.10
CA TYR A 63 14.88 21.64 -20.55
C TYR A 63 13.59 22.02 -21.29
N GLU A 64 12.48 21.54 -20.78
CA GLU A 64 11.19 22.12 -21.16
C GLU A 64 10.89 23.23 -20.13
N PRO A 65 10.77 24.49 -20.58
CA PRO A 65 10.20 25.56 -19.74
C PRO A 65 8.82 25.21 -19.22
N THR A 66 8.25 24.13 -19.71
CA THR A 66 6.95 23.53 -19.41
C THR A 66 7.01 22.32 -18.49
N ASN A 67 8.19 21.91 -17.99
CA ASN A 67 8.23 20.79 -17.03
C ASN A 67 7.45 21.18 -15.76
N PRO A 68 6.22 20.61 -15.58
CA PRO A 68 5.35 21.03 -14.49
C PRO A 68 5.95 20.72 -13.11
N TRP A 69 6.90 19.81 -13.04
CA TRP A 69 7.55 19.38 -11.81
C TRP A 69 8.69 20.30 -11.37
N SER A 70 9.24 21.12 -12.29
CA SER A 70 10.29 22.08 -12.03
C SER A 70 9.77 23.51 -11.80
N ARG A 71 8.47 23.74 -11.84
CA ARG A 71 7.87 25.08 -11.67
C ARG A 71 7.87 25.59 -10.24
N TYR A 72 8.14 24.73 -9.26
CA TYR A 72 8.16 25.11 -7.86
C TYR A 72 9.46 25.83 -7.50
N THR A 73 9.39 26.77 -6.55
CA THR A 73 10.57 27.41 -6.01
C THR A 73 11.32 26.44 -5.12
N GLY A 74 12.64 26.39 -5.27
CA GLY A 74 13.53 25.66 -4.38
C GLY A 74 13.68 26.34 -3.01
N VAL A 75 14.58 25.79 -2.20
CA VAL A 75 14.90 26.34 -0.87
C VAL A 75 15.63 27.67 -1.00
N ILE A 76 15.11 28.73 -0.40
CA ILE A 76 15.73 30.06 -0.38
C ILE A 76 16.15 30.44 1.04
N TYR A 77 15.23 30.47 1.99
CA TYR A 77 15.46 30.96 3.36
C TYR A 77 15.31 29.86 4.43
N SER A 78 14.80 28.70 4.09
CA SER A 78 14.65 27.55 4.99
C SER A 78 15.35 26.32 4.40
N ASN A 79 15.53 25.29 5.20
CA ASN A 79 16.01 23.99 4.71
C ASN A 79 14.85 23.01 4.42
N LYS A 80 13.65 23.53 4.16
CA LYS A 80 12.48 22.70 3.92
C LYS A 80 12.08 22.72 2.45
N PRO A 81 11.71 21.56 1.91
CA PRO A 81 11.29 21.46 0.52
C PRO A 81 10.00 22.24 0.27
N ASN A 82 9.77 22.62 -0.98
CA ASN A 82 8.51 23.21 -1.39
C ASN A 82 7.36 22.24 -1.18
N THR A 83 6.51 22.52 -0.19
CA THR A 83 5.46 21.61 0.27
C THR A 83 4.42 21.34 -0.81
N VAL A 84 4.03 22.34 -1.59
CA VAL A 84 3.05 22.15 -2.68
C VAL A 84 3.64 21.25 -3.74
N GLY A 85 4.89 21.47 -4.15
CA GLY A 85 5.58 20.59 -5.08
C GLY A 85 5.74 19.17 -4.56
N GLN A 86 5.98 19.00 -3.27
CA GLN A 86 6.06 17.71 -2.63
C GLN A 86 4.71 16.97 -2.65
N VAL A 87 3.61 17.66 -2.32
CA VAL A 87 2.25 17.11 -2.36
C VAL A 87 1.89 16.68 -3.78
N ASP A 88 2.14 17.53 -4.77
CA ASP A 88 1.84 17.22 -6.17
C ASP A 88 2.63 16.00 -6.68
N ARG A 89 3.91 15.89 -6.31
CA ARG A 89 4.73 14.71 -6.65
C ARG A 89 4.25 13.45 -5.91
N SER A 90 3.90 13.57 -4.64
CA SER A 90 3.38 12.46 -3.83
C SER A 90 2.02 11.96 -4.33
N ALA A 91 1.22 12.85 -4.93
CA ALA A 91 -0.07 12.49 -5.52
C ALA A 91 0.05 11.52 -6.72
N LEU A 92 1.27 11.34 -7.27
CA LEU A 92 1.57 10.33 -8.30
C LEU A 92 1.69 8.91 -7.71
N ASN A 93 1.85 8.80 -6.40
CA ASN A 93 1.96 7.52 -5.72
C ASN A 93 0.57 7.04 -5.32
N GLN A 94 0.22 5.84 -5.72
CA GLN A 94 -1.09 5.25 -5.47
C GLN A 94 -0.94 3.90 -4.81
N TRP A 95 -1.68 3.72 -3.73
CA TRP A 95 -1.83 2.43 -3.08
C TRP A 95 -3.29 2.00 -3.15
N HIS A 96 -3.52 0.72 -3.42
CA HIS A 96 -4.82 0.11 -3.35
C HIS A 96 -4.72 -1.31 -2.82
N GLY A 97 -5.76 -1.71 -2.12
CA GLY A 97 -5.82 -3.01 -1.49
C GLY A 97 -7.24 -3.55 -1.43
N ILE A 98 -7.33 -4.88 -1.47
CA ILE A 98 -8.54 -5.62 -1.22
C ILE A 98 -8.27 -6.57 -0.05
N ALA A 99 -9.08 -6.46 0.99
CA ALA A 99 -9.08 -7.40 2.09
C ALA A 99 -10.42 -8.16 2.12
N THR A 100 -10.35 -9.48 2.14
CA THR A 100 -11.51 -10.35 2.25
C THR A 100 -11.41 -11.17 3.51
N LYS A 101 -12.32 -10.96 4.45
CA LYS A 101 -12.46 -11.77 5.66
C LYS A 101 -13.75 -12.55 5.61
N SER A 102 -13.65 -13.86 5.72
CA SER A 102 -14.82 -14.73 5.69
C SER A 102 -14.75 -15.79 6.77
N ASN A 103 -15.92 -16.16 7.26
CA ASN A 103 -16.11 -17.31 8.14
C ASN A 103 -17.34 -18.07 7.71
N ILE A 104 -17.17 -19.33 7.45
CA ILE A 104 -18.26 -20.26 7.09
C ILE A 104 -18.25 -21.36 8.14
N SER A 105 -19.38 -21.63 8.76
CA SER A 105 -19.49 -22.69 9.74
C SER A 105 -20.78 -23.49 9.56
N GLY A 106 -20.66 -24.78 9.84
CA GLY A 106 -21.76 -25.72 9.92
C GLY A 106 -21.80 -26.37 11.29
N GLU A 107 -22.97 -26.42 11.90
CA GLU A 107 -23.22 -27.10 13.15
C GLU A 107 -24.30 -28.17 12.93
N VAL A 108 -23.98 -29.40 13.29
CA VAL A 108 -24.85 -30.57 13.14
C VAL A 108 -25.11 -31.19 14.51
N LYS A 109 -26.37 -31.30 14.89
CA LYS A 109 -26.81 -32.06 16.06
C LYS A 109 -26.88 -33.53 15.68
N LEU A 110 -25.81 -34.28 16.03
CA LEU A 110 -25.70 -35.71 15.76
C LEU A 110 -26.67 -36.51 16.63
N LEU A 111 -26.77 -36.09 17.93
CA LEU A 111 -27.67 -36.64 18.92
C LEU A 111 -28.19 -35.49 19.82
N PRO A 112 -29.24 -35.68 20.60
CA PRO A 112 -29.77 -34.60 21.47
C PRO A 112 -28.70 -34.02 22.43
N PHE A 113 -27.67 -34.79 22.75
CA PHE A 113 -26.58 -34.43 23.65
C PHE A 113 -25.21 -34.26 22.94
N LEU A 114 -25.15 -34.45 21.63
CA LEU A 114 -23.89 -34.45 20.86
C LEU A 114 -24.00 -33.55 19.63
N THR A 115 -23.18 -32.52 19.59
CA THR A 115 -23.13 -31.54 18.51
C THR A 115 -21.74 -31.53 17.89
N PHE A 116 -21.68 -31.59 16.56
CA PHE A 116 -20.46 -31.39 15.78
C PHE A 116 -20.52 -30.03 15.10
N LYS A 117 -19.46 -29.23 15.22
CA LYS A 117 -19.28 -27.96 14.54
C LYS A 117 -18.00 -27.98 13.74
N SER A 118 -18.10 -27.58 12.49
CA SER A 118 -16.96 -27.36 11.60
C SER A 118 -16.99 -25.92 11.10
N SER A 119 -15.83 -25.25 11.07
CA SER A 119 -15.73 -23.89 10.55
C SER A 119 -14.43 -23.69 9.77
N ILE A 120 -14.51 -22.88 8.71
CA ILE A 120 -13.37 -22.36 7.98
C ILE A 120 -13.40 -20.84 7.99
N ALA A 121 -12.29 -20.23 8.40
CA ALA A 121 -12.08 -18.81 8.31
C ALA A 121 -10.97 -18.51 7.30
N LEU A 122 -11.16 -17.46 6.50
CA LEU A 122 -10.22 -16.97 5.50
C LEU A 122 -9.95 -15.48 5.74
N ASP A 123 -8.68 -15.08 5.69
CA ASP A 123 -8.24 -13.68 5.67
C ASP A 123 -7.28 -13.51 4.48
N LEU A 124 -7.79 -12.95 3.40
CA LEU A 124 -7.07 -12.77 2.15
C LEU A 124 -6.83 -11.27 1.94
N VAL A 125 -5.56 -10.88 1.78
CA VAL A 125 -5.18 -9.50 1.52
C VAL A 125 -4.39 -9.42 0.22
N ARG A 126 -4.75 -8.48 -0.62
CA ARG A 126 -4.07 -8.16 -1.89
C ARG A 126 -3.80 -6.68 -1.93
N ASN A 127 -2.54 -6.30 -1.86
CA ASN A 127 -2.10 -4.91 -1.89
C ASN A 127 -1.26 -4.64 -3.13
N GLN A 128 -1.42 -3.48 -3.70
CA GLN A 128 -0.57 -2.98 -4.77
C GLN A 128 -0.22 -1.52 -4.49
N SER A 129 1.04 -1.18 -4.66
CA SER A 129 1.54 0.19 -4.59
C SER A 129 2.25 0.53 -5.88
N ASP A 130 1.81 1.59 -6.52
CA ASP A 130 2.45 2.16 -7.71
C ASP A 130 3.05 3.51 -7.34
N SER A 131 4.30 3.73 -7.69
CA SER A 131 5.00 4.98 -7.41
C SER A 131 5.70 5.47 -8.66
N PHE A 132 5.59 6.77 -8.89
CA PHE A 132 6.30 7.46 -9.95
C PHE A 132 7.00 8.70 -9.40
N ARG A 133 8.30 8.78 -9.65
CA ARG A 133 9.12 9.94 -9.38
C ARG A 133 9.46 10.62 -10.69
N PRO A 134 8.93 11.82 -10.97
CA PRO A 134 9.30 12.57 -12.17
C PRO A 134 10.75 13.05 -12.09
N SER A 135 11.34 13.39 -13.23
CA SER A 135 12.56 14.21 -13.23
C SER A 135 12.18 15.68 -13.03
N TYR A 136 12.93 16.38 -12.19
CA TYR A 136 12.69 17.78 -11.88
C TYR A 136 13.95 18.43 -11.31
N TYR A 137 13.99 19.76 -11.33
CA TYR A 137 15.00 20.57 -10.67
C TYR A 137 14.36 21.75 -9.97
N LEU A 138 14.56 21.88 -8.68
CA LEU A 138 14.16 23.05 -7.90
C LEU A 138 15.37 23.90 -7.51
N ASP A 139 16.40 23.26 -6.98
CA ASP A 139 17.67 23.89 -6.61
C ASP A 139 18.80 22.83 -6.57
N GLY A 140 19.97 23.22 -6.04
CA GLY A 140 21.15 22.35 -5.95
C GLY A 140 20.98 21.12 -5.06
N ASP A 141 20.06 21.18 -4.10
CA ASP A 141 19.82 20.13 -3.11
C ASP A 141 18.52 19.34 -3.40
N GLU A 142 17.56 19.95 -4.12
CA GLU A 142 16.27 19.33 -4.43
C GLU A 142 16.06 19.15 -5.94
N TYR A 143 16.52 18.01 -6.46
CA TYR A 143 16.33 17.62 -7.86
C TYR A 143 16.23 16.11 -8.04
N SER A 144 15.68 15.69 -9.16
CA SER A 144 15.70 14.30 -9.65
C SER A 144 16.09 14.28 -11.11
N THR A 145 17.25 13.74 -11.44
CA THR A 145 17.81 13.72 -12.80
C THR A 145 16.99 12.83 -13.74
N TYR A 146 16.51 11.70 -13.23
CA TYR A 146 15.80 10.72 -14.03
C TYR A 146 14.41 10.44 -13.44
N ALA A 147 13.43 10.31 -14.30
CA ALA A 147 12.14 9.80 -13.90
C ALA A 147 12.24 8.30 -13.62
N GLY A 148 11.60 7.86 -12.54
CA GLY A 148 11.61 6.48 -12.10
C GLY A 148 10.21 5.97 -11.80
N ALA A 149 9.96 4.69 -12.06
CA ALA A 149 8.71 4.02 -11.74
C ALA A 149 8.97 2.77 -10.90
N SER A 150 8.13 2.55 -9.90
CA SER A 150 8.16 1.32 -9.10
C SER A 150 6.77 0.76 -8.91
N ARG A 151 6.72 -0.55 -8.71
CA ARG A 151 5.52 -1.29 -8.29
C ARG A 151 5.88 -2.30 -7.23
N SER A 152 5.06 -2.35 -6.17
CA SER A 152 5.07 -3.40 -5.17
C SER A 152 3.72 -4.09 -5.16
N VAL A 153 3.73 -5.41 -5.09
CA VAL A 153 2.54 -6.25 -4.92
C VAL A 153 2.79 -7.16 -3.73
N ALA A 154 1.88 -7.12 -2.74
CA ALA A 154 1.96 -7.95 -1.56
C ALA A 154 0.65 -8.72 -1.38
N ASN A 155 0.78 -10.03 -1.20
CA ASN A 155 -0.31 -10.97 -1.02
C ASN A 155 -0.16 -11.66 0.33
N LYS A 156 -1.26 -11.71 1.08
CA LYS A 156 -1.36 -12.51 2.30
C LYS A 156 -2.57 -13.44 2.19
N ASP A 157 -2.35 -14.72 2.40
CA ASP A 157 -3.35 -15.74 2.50
C ASP A 157 -3.25 -16.38 3.88
N TYR A 158 -4.30 -16.29 4.67
CA TYR A 158 -4.42 -16.95 5.95
C TYR A 158 -5.73 -17.71 6.02
N TRP A 159 -5.66 -18.95 6.48
CA TRP A 159 -6.86 -19.72 6.74
C TRP A 159 -6.74 -20.53 8.02
N VAL A 160 -7.88 -20.72 8.66
CA VAL A 160 -8.04 -21.57 9.85
C VAL A 160 -9.20 -22.52 9.58
N PHE A 161 -8.99 -23.79 9.89
CA PHE A 161 -10.02 -24.82 9.83
C PHE A 161 -10.16 -25.50 11.19
N ASP A 162 -11.32 -25.30 11.82
CA ASP A 162 -11.64 -25.77 13.14
C ASP A 162 -12.76 -26.80 13.12
N ASN A 163 -12.61 -27.84 13.93
CA ASN A 163 -13.63 -28.87 14.16
C ASN A 163 -13.79 -29.11 15.66
N TYR A 164 -15.02 -29.12 16.12
CA TYR A 164 -15.36 -29.33 17.52
C TYR A 164 -16.48 -30.34 17.65
N LEU A 165 -16.29 -31.29 18.57
CA LEU A 165 -17.34 -32.19 19.01
C LEU A 165 -17.67 -31.87 20.48
N THR A 166 -18.91 -31.46 20.71
CA THR A 166 -19.40 -31.06 22.03
C THR A 166 -20.43 -32.06 22.53
N TYR A 167 -20.14 -32.64 23.69
CA TYR A 167 -21.08 -33.44 24.47
C TYR A 167 -21.69 -32.56 25.56
N ASN A 168 -23.02 -32.56 25.67
CA ASN A 168 -23.74 -31.79 26.69
C ASN A 168 -24.92 -32.62 27.19
N GLN A 169 -24.85 -33.09 28.42
CA GLN A 169 -25.86 -33.94 29.01
C GLN A 169 -26.15 -33.53 30.45
N LYS A 170 -27.42 -33.59 30.82
CA LYS A 170 -27.87 -33.36 32.18
C LYS A 170 -28.32 -34.67 32.81
N PHE A 171 -27.76 -34.95 34.02
CA PHE A 171 -28.06 -36.12 34.82
C PHE A 171 -28.61 -35.63 36.15
N ASP A 172 -29.93 -35.66 36.31
CA ASP A 172 -30.65 -35.15 37.49
C ASP A 172 -30.18 -33.73 37.86
N LYS A 173 -29.43 -33.57 38.96
CA LYS A 173 -28.90 -32.28 39.45
C LYS A 173 -27.53 -31.91 38.83
N HIS A 174 -26.94 -32.78 38.06
CA HIS A 174 -25.60 -32.58 37.47
C HIS A 174 -25.72 -32.30 35.97
N ALA A 175 -25.00 -31.26 35.52
CA ALA A 175 -24.84 -30.96 34.09
C ALA A 175 -23.34 -31.18 33.72
N VAL A 176 -23.11 -31.99 32.70
CA VAL A 176 -21.76 -32.28 32.20
C VAL A 176 -21.65 -31.74 30.79
N THR A 177 -20.63 -30.91 30.53
CA THR A 177 -20.24 -30.48 29.20
C THR A 177 -18.79 -30.87 28.97
N ALA A 178 -18.52 -31.57 27.89
CA ALA A 178 -17.18 -31.92 27.44
C ALA A 178 -17.02 -31.55 25.97
N MET A 179 -15.86 -31.06 25.58
CA MET A 179 -15.53 -30.66 24.21
C MET A 179 -14.17 -31.21 23.82
N VAL A 180 -14.09 -31.74 22.63
CA VAL A 180 -12.81 -32.07 21.95
C VAL A 180 -12.80 -31.38 20.59
N GLY A 181 -11.65 -30.85 20.21
CA GLY A 181 -11.52 -30.13 18.94
C GLY A 181 -10.16 -30.36 18.29
N THR A 182 -10.14 -30.08 17.00
CA THR A 182 -8.92 -29.99 16.19
C THR A 182 -8.92 -28.67 15.45
N SER A 183 -7.74 -28.07 15.32
CA SER A 183 -7.52 -26.84 14.53
C SER A 183 -6.34 -27.07 13.60
N ALA A 184 -6.44 -26.56 12.39
CA ALA A 184 -5.34 -26.45 11.45
C ALA A 184 -5.36 -25.05 10.85
N GLU A 185 -4.18 -24.41 10.78
CA GLU A 185 -4.02 -23.08 10.22
C GLU A 185 -2.81 -23.01 9.31
N LYS A 186 -2.86 -22.08 8.37
CA LYS A 186 -1.70 -21.76 7.53
C LYS A 186 -1.75 -20.29 7.14
N GLU A 187 -0.58 -19.66 7.20
CA GLU A 187 -0.31 -18.34 6.65
C GLU A 187 0.69 -18.46 5.49
N ARG A 188 0.47 -17.67 4.44
CA ARG A 188 1.39 -17.47 3.34
C ARG A 188 1.46 -15.98 3.06
N TYR A 189 2.67 -15.46 2.98
CA TYR A 189 2.95 -14.10 2.56
C TYR A 189 3.88 -14.10 1.36
N GLU A 190 3.59 -13.25 0.38
CA GLU A 190 4.40 -13.07 -0.82
C GLU A 190 4.45 -11.58 -1.16
N GLU A 191 5.65 -11.08 -1.45
CA GLU A 191 5.85 -9.71 -1.90
C GLU A 191 6.80 -9.67 -3.08
N ILE A 192 6.46 -8.86 -4.10
CA ILE A 192 7.30 -8.60 -5.26
C ILE A 192 7.41 -7.08 -5.40
N TYR A 193 8.64 -6.60 -5.54
CA TYR A 193 8.96 -5.21 -5.82
C TYR A 193 9.76 -5.12 -7.11
N ALA A 194 9.45 -4.13 -7.94
CA ALA A 194 10.22 -3.79 -9.13
C ALA A 194 10.35 -2.28 -9.26
N TYR A 195 11.51 -1.82 -9.71
CA TYR A 195 11.86 -0.42 -9.93
C TYR A 195 12.75 -0.26 -11.15
N LYS A 196 12.58 0.83 -11.88
CA LYS A 196 13.49 1.28 -12.94
C LYS A 196 13.46 2.79 -13.10
N GLU A 197 14.63 3.37 -13.35
CA GLU A 197 14.83 4.76 -13.74
C GLU A 197 15.02 4.91 -15.25
N GLY A 198 15.15 6.16 -15.69
CA GLY A 198 15.35 6.47 -17.11
C GLY A 198 14.07 6.22 -17.91
N GLN A 199 12.92 6.63 -17.39
CA GLN A 199 11.67 6.64 -18.14
C GLN A 199 11.77 7.62 -19.32
N VAL A 200 11.08 7.32 -20.41
CA VAL A 200 11.16 8.08 -21.66
C VAL A 200 10.64 9.52 -21.51
N ASN A 201 9.74 9.75 -20.57
CA ASN A 201 9.17 11.07 -20.29
C ASN A 201 8.64 11.18 -18.87
N ASN A 202 8.22 12.40 -18.50
CA ASN A 202 7.62 12.71 -17.20
C ASN A 202 6.09 12.53 -17.13
N ASN A 203 5.49 11.87 -18.12
CA ASN A 203 4.04 11.69 -18.14
C ASN A 203 3.62 10.60 -17.16
N PRO A 204 2.87 10.93 -16.10
CA PRO A 204 2.42 9.96 -15.11
C PRO A 204 1.50 8.86 -15.67
N ASN A 205 0.89 9.08 -16.83
CA ASN A 205 0.04 8.08 -17.48
C ASN A 205 0.82 7.07 -18.35
N GLN A 206 2.14 7.23 -18.47
CA GLN A 206 3.02 6.37 -19.26
C GLN A 206 4.05 5.65 -18.36
N GLN A 207 3.69 5.35 -17.14
CA GLN A 207 4.53 4.74 -16.12
C GLN A 207 4.66 3.22 -16.35
N ILE A 208 5.49 2.82 -17.27
CA ILE A 208 5.77 1.41 -17.52
C ILE A 208 7.19 1.11 -17.03
N ILE A 209 7.32 0.26 -16.01
CA ILE A 209 8.62 -0.11 -15.44
C ILE A 209 9.59 -0.59 -16.53
N ASN A 210 9.08 -1.36 -17.50
CA ASN A 210 9.90 -1.87 -18.60
C ASN A 210 10.41 -0.78 -19.57
N ALA A 211 9.78 0.39 -19.60
CA ALA A 211 10.23 1.52 -20.41
C ALA A 211 11.45 2.24 -19.83
N GLY A 212 11.75 2.04 -18.54
CA GLY A 212 12.97 2.56 -17.93
C GLY A 212 14.22 1.87 -18.51
N THR A 213 15.31 2.61 -18.63
CA THR A 213 16.57 2.15 -19.22
C THR A 213 17.70 1.99 -18.21
N MET A 214 17.54 2.50 -16.98
CA MET A 214 18.62 2.63 -15.99
C MET A 214 18.19 2.04 -14.64
N ASN A 215 19.20 1.66 -13.86
CA ASN A 215 19.11 1.29 -12.45
C ASN A 215 17.96 0.31 -12.13
N PRO A 216 17.88 -0.85 -12.79
CA PRO A 216 16.84 -1.82 -12.45
C PRO A 216 17.06 -2.37 -11.04
N ALA A 217 16.00 -2.45 -10.26
CA ALA A 217 15.96 -3.16 -9.00
C ALA A 217 14.73 -4.04 -8.93
N ALA A 218 14.88 -5.24 -8.42
CA ALA A 218 13.79 -6.15 -8.13
C ALA A 218 14.10 -6.93 -6.86
N SER A 219 13.09 -7.17 -6.06
CA SER A 219 13.17 -8.05 -4.90
C SER A 219 11.87 -8.84 -4.78
N GLY A 220 11.97 -10.01 -4.18
CA GLY A 220 10.83 -10.85 -3.85
C GLY A 220 11.02 -11.45 -2.47
N TYR A 221 9.95 -11.59 -1.72
CA TYR A 221 9.91 -12.26 -0.43
C TYR A 221 8.74 -13.25 -0.43
N TYR A 222 8.99 -14.40 0.18
CA TYR A 222 8.01 -15.46 0.36
C TYR A 222 8.18 -16.08 1.76
N ALA A 223 7.08 -16.20 2.49
CA ALA A 223 7.03 -16.87 3.81
C ALA A 223 5.73 -17.66 4.00
#